data_43223bfac0dda8f6f44c0fb6d2db9a2c
#
_entry.id   43223bfac0dda8f6f44c0fb6d2db9a2c
#
_cell.length_a   1.000
_cell.length_b   1.000
_cell.length_c   1.000
_cell.angle_alpha   90.00
_cell.angle_beta   90.00
_cell.angle_gamma   90.00
#
_symmetry.space_group_name_H-M   'P 1'
#
loop_
_entity.id
_entity.type
_entity.pdbx_description
1 polymer ?
#
loop_
_entity_poly.entity_id
_entity_poly.type
_entity_poly.pdbx_seq_one_letter_code
_entity_poly.pdbx_strand_id
1 'polypeptide(L)'
;MKKLLSIILVITMLFTLAIPSFAVSKEEWQKLWESDSSDAGIIMFVGSNEGERNFSWYSSSEGENSVIISNNEDLSSPEIFKGTQFNSVEGNVVNKVTVTGLEENTTYYYKCVSPNFESKVYSFKTDGGAEFSAMYVTDVHITAIDDENENSLRDTSYRFHETVKDALSKNKDISLILSAGDQATEGLESEYRAFTASNLLKRMTVATAMGNHDRKGAAYKDFKNVPNEDTEASIRSYNGTDYWFTKGDALFLVMDSNSGNAMAHADFVKRAVEANPDVKWKIMMFHHDLYSGRIEHRESENKLLRTIWGPIADEFGIDLVLLGHSHYYTITDVLYKNVRVEKLQSEMVDPKGTIYAVSCSLGRPRDDDDMGLNEEWIGEEYLTDTATYFILDFDENSITVKSYELGENLPIDTFKITKTTTDGGHEKVGFFTSVKDGVVRFLGAIYTIFNNFNSYDDLKEHGYDVELSDFFG
;
A
#
# COMPACT_ATOMS: atom_id res chain seq x y z
N MET A 1 -57.26 10.08 -2.63
CA MET A 1 -56.38 9.52 -3.65
C MET A 1 -55.00 10.17 -3.64
N LYS A 2 -54.82 11.50 -3.76
CA LYS A 2 -53.46 12.11 -3.80
C LYS A 2 -52.62 11.87 -2.55
N LYS A 3 -53.20 11.86 -1.34
CA LYS A 3 -52.47 11.55 -0.08
C LYS A 3 -52.07 10.09 0.06
N LEU A 4 -52.86 9.16 -0.51
CA LEU A 4 -52.54 7.73 -0.50
C LEU A 4 -51.40 7.42 -1.50
N LEU A 5 -51.38 8.10 -2.63
CA LEU A 5 -50.27 7.97 -3.62
C LEU A 5 -48.93 8.52 -3.07
N SER A 6 -48.97 9.61 -2.28
CA SER A 6 -47.78 10.19 -1.65
C SER A 6 -47.18 9.26 -0.56
N ILE A 7 -48.04 8.57 0.19
CA ILE A 7 -47.60 7.61 1.22
C ILE A 7 -47.02 6.35 0.57
N ILE A 8 -47.59 5.89 -0.53
CA ILE A 8 -47.04 4.73 -1.28
C ILE A 8 -45.72 5.08 -1.92
N LEU A 9 -45.54 6.31 -2.44
CA LEU A 9 -44.29 6.76 -3.03
C LEU A 9 -43.18 6.91 -1.97
N VAL A 10 -43.51 7.40 -0.76
CA VAL A 10 -42.54 7.50 0.35
C VAL A 10 -42.19 6.10 0.90
N ILE A 11 -43.13 5.17 0.96
CA ILE A 11 -42.85 3.79 1.39
C ILE A 11 -42.02 3.06 0.34
N THR A 12 -42.24 3.28 -0.97
CA THR A 12 -41.38 2.70 -2.02
C THR A 12 -40.00 3.34 -2.04
N MET A 13 -39.84 4.63 -1.76
CA MET A 13 -38.52 5.27 -1.62
C MET A 13 -37.77 4.79 -0.35
N LEU A 14 -38.47 4.46 0.72
CA LEU A 14 -37.84 3.91 1.93
C LEU A 14 -37.44 2.43 1.78
N PHE A 15 -38.06 1.68 0.85
CA PHE A 15 -37.67 0.29 0.58
C PHE A 15 -36.51 0.15 -0.43
N THR A 16 -36.17 1.20 -1.16
CA THR A 16 -35.03 1.19 -2.10
C THR A 16 -33.71 1.63 -1.46
N LEU A 17 -33.68 2.00 -0.17
CA LEU A 17 -32.48 2.44 0.55
C LEU A 17 -31.93 1.44 1.58
N ALA A 18 -32.56 0.29 1.72
CA ALA A 18 -32.03 -0.81 2.52
C ALA A 18 -31.69 -1.98 1.57
N ILE A 19 -30.55 -1.88 0.86
CA ILE A 19 -29.82 -3.09 0.52
C ILE A 19 -29.27 -3.55 1.88
N PRO A 20 -29.77 -4.65 2.48
CA PRO A 20 -29.09 -5.22 3.62
C PRO A 20 -27.71 -5.60 3.10
N SER A 21 -26.69 -4.90 3.51
CA SER A 21 -25.32 -5.39 3.47
C SER A 21 -25.36 -6.64 4.37
N PHE A 22 -25.68 -7.80 3.80
CA PHE A 22 -25.45 -9.06 4.49
C PHE A 22 -23.95 -9.14 4.68
N ALA A 23 -23.51 -8.86 5.90
CA ALA A 23 -22.18 -9.18 6.32
C ALA A 23 -21.98 -10.66 6.02
N VAL A 24 -21.01 -10.99 5.17
CA VAL A 24 -20.63 -12.38 4.93
C VAL A 24 -20.10 -12.88 6.26
N SER A 25 -20.72 -13.90 6.85
CA SER A 25 -20.23 -14.49 8.08
C SER A 25 -18.92 -15.25 7.80
N LYS A 26 -18.13 -15.52 8.86
CA LYS A 26 -16.89 -16.31 8.73
C LYS A 26 -17.16 -17.69 8.09
N GLU A 27 -18.30 -18.32 8.41
CA GLU A 27 -18.71 -19.60 7.82
C GLU A 27 -19.12 -19.46 6.35
N GLU A 28 -19.77 -18.36 5.98
CA GLU A 28 -20.08 -18.06 4.58
C GLU A 28 -18.82 -17.72 3.79
N TRP A 29 -17.87 -17.01 4.39
CA TRP A 29 -16.56 -16.74 3.81
C TRP A 29 -15.80 -18.04 3.51
N GLN A 30 -15.82 -18.98 4.45
CA GLN A 30 -15.20 -20.29 4.24
C GLN A 30 -15.81 -21.03 3.03
N LYS A 31 -17.14 -21.02 2.89
CA LYS A 31 -17.82 -21.63 1.75
C LYS A 31 -17.49 -20.94 0.43
N LEU A 32 -17.41 -19.61 0.44
CA LEU A 32 -17.00 -18.84 -0.73
C LEU A 32 -15.56 -19.16 -1.12
N TRP A 33 -14.66 -19.21 -0.15
CA TRP A 33 -13.27 -19.61 -0.34
C TRP A 33 -13.14 -21.01 -0.96
N GLU A 34 -13.84 -22.00 -0.43
CA GLU A 34 -13.83 -23.37 -0.91
C GLU A 34 -14.47 -23.51 -2.31
N SER A 35 -15.48 -22.72 -2.61
CA SER A 35 -16.23 -22.80 -3.87
C SER A 35 -15.67 -21.93 -5.01
N ASP A 36 -14.96 -20.87 -4.70
CA ASP A 36 -14.55 -19.80 -5.65
C ASP A 36 -13.01 -19.64 -5.73
N SER A 37 -12.27 -20.66 -5.31
CA SER A 37 -10.81 -20.65 -5.31
C SER A 37 -10.17 -20.41 -6.68
N SER A 38 -10.92 -20.64 -7.77
CA SER A 38 -10.44 -20.38 -9.15
C SER A 38 -10.20 -18.91 -9.44
N ASP A 39 -10.95 -17.99 -8.79
CA ASP A 39 -10.82 -16.54 -8.98
C ASP A 39 -9.93 -15.87 -7.91
N ALA A 40 -9.53 -16.60 -6.90
CA ALA A 40 -8.82 -16.08 -5.73
C ALA A 40 -7.48 -15.41 -6.05
N GLY A 41 -6.84 -15.75 -7.15
CA GLY A 41 -5.56 -15.16 -7.54
C GLY A 41 -5.65 -13.89 -8.39
N ILE A 42 -6.84 -13.44 -8.78
CA ILE A 42 -6.97 -12.25 -9.63
C ILE A 42 -6.76 -10.98 -8.81
N ILE A 43 -5.89 -10.12 -9.33
CA ILE A 43 -5.66 -8.77 -8.80
C ILE A 43 -5.52 -7.77 -9.94
N MET A 44 -5.99 -6.56 -9.69
CA MET A 44 -5.81 -5.39 -10.54
C MET A 44 -4.87 -4.42 -9.84
N PHE A 45 -3.62 -4.38 -10.29
CA PHE A 45 -2.63 -3.40 -9.84
C PHE A 45 -2.83 -2.05 -10.52
N VAL A 46 -2.25 -1.02 -9.95
CA VAL A 46 -2.16 0.30 -10.57
C VAL A 46 -1.47 0.21 -11.93
N GLY A 47 -1.91 1.03 -12.87
CA GLY A 47 -1.17 1.33 -14.09
C GLY A 47 -0.24 2.53 -13.88
N SER A 48 0.46 2.97 -14.91
CA SER A 48 1.33 4.16 -14.86
C SER A 48 0.53 5.44 -14.57
N ASN A 49 -0.73 5.47 -14.96
CA ASN A 49 -1.70 6.53 -14.71
C ASN A 49 -3.14 5.97 -14.75
N GLU A 50 -4.14 6.84 -14.66
CA GLU A 50 -5.55 6.42 -14.63
C GLU A 50 -6.03 5.76 -15.92
N GLY A 51 -5.39 6.00 -17.05
CA GLY A 51 -5.68 5.35 -18.34
C GLY A 51 -5.17 3.92 -18.49
N GLU A 52 -4.58 3.34 -17.44
CA GLU A 52 -3.94 2.03 -17.47
C GLU A 52 -4.29 1.18 -16.24
N ARG A 53 -4.41 -0.14 -16.44
CA ARG A 53 -4.58 -1.14 -15.37
C ARG A 53 -3.74 -2.37 -15.65
N ASN A 54 -3.06 -2.86 -14.62
CA ASN A 54 -2.22 -4.04 -14.70
C ASN A 54 -2.87 -5.22 -13.96
N PHE A 55 -3.13 -6.30 -14.68
CA PHE A 55 -3.76 -7.50 -14.12
C PHE A 55 -2.73 -8.60 -13.91
N SER A 56 -2.91 -9.36 -12.84
CA SER A 56 -2.18 -10.60 -12.59
C SER A 56 -3.13 -11.67 -12.06
N TRP A 57 -2.91 -12.93 -12.47
CA TRP A 57 -3.62 -14.11 -11.94
C TRP A 57 -2.85 -15.39 -12.23
N TYR A 58 -3.18 -16.43 -11.50
CA TYR A 58 -2.59 -17.75 -11.68
C TYR A 58 -3.50 -18.66 -12.50
N SER A 59 -2.89 -19.55 -13.30
CA SER A 59 -3.56 -20.64 -14.02
C SER A 59 -2.74 -21.92 -13.96
N SER A 60 -3.37 -23.06 -14.33
CA SER A 60 -2.76 -24.39 -14.25
C SER A 60 -2.01 -24.80 -15.53
N SER A 61 -2.13 -24.02 -16.62
CA SER A 61 -1.55 -24.37 -17.90
C SER A 61 -1.18 -23.15 -18.73
N GLU A 62 -0.11 -23.26 -19.50
CA GLU A 62 0.34 -22.26 -20.46
C GLU A 62 -0.59 -22.20 -21.68
N GLY A 63 -0.63 -21.03 -22.33
CA GLY A 63 -1.37 -20.74 -23.56
C GLY A 63 -1.74 -19.27 -23.67
N GLU A 64 -2.62 -18.91 -24.59
CA GLU A 64 -3.03 -17.51 -24.71
C GLU A 64 -3.76 -17.03 -23.46
N ASN A 65 -3.36 -15.87 -22.96
CA ASN A 65 -4.03 -15.16 -21.87
C ASN A 65 -4.50 -13.77 -22.31
N SER A 66 -5.58 -13.30 -21.74
CA SER A 66 -6.12 -11.98 -22.05
C SER A 66 -7.02 -11.44 -20.94
N VAL A 67 -7.15 -10.12 -20.93
CA VAL A 67 -8.26 -9.41 -20.29
C VAL A 67 -9.21 -8.96 -21.39
N ILE A 68 -10.48 -9.32 -21.25
CA ILE A 68 -11.58 -8.89 -22.11
C ILE A 68 -12.33 -7.81 -21.36
N ILE A 69 -12.45 -6.61 -21.93
CA ILE A 69 -13.01 -5.43 -21.26
C ILE A 69 -13.98 -4.69 -22.16
N SER A 70 -15.02 -4.11 -21.58
CA SER A 70 -16.03 -3.31 -22.28
C SER A 70 -16.68 -2.30 -21.33
N ASN A 71 -17.27 -1.24 -21.88
CA ASN A 71 -18.14 -0.32 -21.15
C ASN A 71 -19.56 -0.90 -20.95
N ASN A 72 -19.86 -2.04 -21.56
CA ASN A 72 -21.15 -2.71 -21.43
C ASN A 72 -21.04 -3.92 -20.49
N GLU A 73 -21.99 -4.08 -19.59
CA GLU A 73 -22.02 -5.17 -18.60
C GLU A 73 -22.04 -6.57 -19.23
N ASP A 74 -22.70 -6.69 -20.39
CA ASP A 74 -22.76 -7.93 -21.16
C ASP A 74 -21.49 -8.23 -21.98
N LEU A 75 -20.45 -7.40 -21.83
CA LEU A 75 -19.23 -7.43 -22.61
C LEU A 75 -19.45 -7.36 -24.14
N SER A 76 -20.53 -6.70 -24.59
CA SER A 76 -20.73 -6.43 -26.02
C SER A 76 -19.70 -5.41 -26.52
N SER A 77 -19.22 -5.60 -27.76
CA SER A 77 -18.14 -4.77 -28.37
C SER A 77 -16.88 -4.69 -27.49
N PRO A 78 -16.31 -5.79 -27.06
CA PRO A 78 -15.19 -5.77 -26.14
C PRO A 78 -13.87 -5.40 -26.82
N GLU A 79 -12.97 -4.82 -26.05
CA GLU A 79 -11.55 -4.81 -26.35
C GLU A 79 -10.87 -6.00 -25.68
N ILE A 80 -9.80 -6.52 -26.33
CA ILE A 80 -9.09 -7.71 -25.86
C ILE A 80 -7.60 -7.38 -25.76
N PHE A 81 -7.08 -7.38 -24.54
CA PHE A 81 -5.68 -7.16 -24.25
C PHE A 81 -5.00 -8.48 -23.93
N LYS A 82 -4.02 -8.87 -24.78
CA LYS A 82 -3.20 -10.07 -24.57
C LYS A 82 -2.00 -9.73 -23.69
N GLY A 83 -1.55 -10.69 -22.91
CA GLY A 83 -0.45 -10.53 -21.96
C GLY A 83 0.67 -11.53 -22.14
N THR A 84 1.51 -11.60 -21.12
CA THR A 84 2.63 -12.52 -20.98
C THR A 84 2.34 -13.60 -19.94
N GLN A 85 3.06 -14.70 -20.02
CA GLN A 85 3.00 -15.80 -19.07
C GLN A 85 4.41 -16.29 -18.72
N PHE A 86 4.55 -16.82 -17.52
CA PHE A 86 5.73 -17.56 -17.09
C PHE A 86 5.36 -18.53 -15.96
N ASN A 87 6.21 -19.51 -15.72
CA ASN A 87 6.00 -20.43 -14.61
C ASN A 87 6.47 -19.82 -13.31
N SER A 88 5.62 -19.84 -12.29
CA SER A 88 6.00 -19.44 -10.94
C SER A 88 6.97 -20.42 -10.31
N VAL A 89 7.64 -20.03 -9.23
CA VAL A 89 8.51 -20.92 -8.46
C VAL A 89 7.77 -22.09 -7.84
N GLU A 90 6.47 -21.97 -7.59
CA GLU A 90 5.62 -23.04 -7.02
C GLU A 90 4.93 -23.89 -8.09
N GLY A 91 5.19 -23.62 -9.38
CA GLY A 91 4.77 -24.46 -10.51
C GLY A 91 3.42 -24.12 -11.13
N ASN A 92 2.79 -23.01 -10.74
CA ASN A 92 1.63 -22.47 -11.45
C ASN A 92 2.08 -21.53 -12.58
N VAL A 93 1.19 -21.26 -13.52
CA VAL A 93 1.41 -20.28 -14.58
C VAL A 93 0.91 -18.92 -14.11
N VAL A 94 1.79 -17.93 -14.08
CA VAL A 94 1.45 -16.54 -13.82
C VAL A 94 1.07 -15.84 -15.12
N ASN A 95 -0.06 -15.18 -15.12
CA ASN A 95 -0.56 -14.38 -16.23
C ASN A 95 -0.44 -12.91 -15.89
N LYS A 96 0.13 -12.08 -16.78
CA LYS A 96 0.23 -10.63 -16.62
C LYS A 96 -0.29 -9.95 -17.87
N VAL A 97 -1.26 -9.05 -17.70
CA VAL A 97 -1.86 -8.29 -18.79
C VAL A 97 -1.94 -6.82 -18.40
N THR A 98 -1.52 -5.94 -19.30
CA THR A 98 -1.72 -4.49 -19.17
C THR A 98 -2.83 -4.05 -20.10
N VAL A 99 -3.83 -3.38 -19.54
CA VAL A 99 -4.94 -2.73 -20.25
C VAL A 99 -4.61 -1.24 -20.32
N THR A 100 -4.71 -0.65 -21.50
CA THR A 100 -4.38 0.76 -21.78
C THR A 100 -5.53 1.47 -22.49
N GLY A 101 -5.48 2.81 -22.55
CA GLY A 101 -6.48 3.59 -23.27
C GLY A 101 -7.81 3.74 -22.55
N LEU A 102 -7.82 3.55 -21.22
CA LEU A 102 -9.02 3.76 -20.43
C LEU A 102 -9.35 5.26 -20.32
N GLU A 103 -10.64 5.57 -20.45
CA GLU A 103 -11.17 6.92 -20.30
C GLU A 103 -11.49 7.20 -18.83
N GLU A 104 -11.31 8.44 -18.40
CA GLU A 104 -11.65 8.89 -17.04
C GLU A 104 -13.17 8.83 -16.77
N ASN A 105 -13.55 8.75 -15.49
CA ASN A 105 -14.93 8.73 -15.01
C ASN A 105 -15.81 7.63 -15.64
N THR A 106 -15.21 6.56 -16.16
CA THR A 106 -15.87 5.54 -16.96
C THR A 106 -15.93 4.21 -16.20
N THR A 107 -17.09 3.56 -16.26
CA THR A 107 -17.25 2.21 -15.71
C THR A 107 -16.89 1.19 -16.78
N TYR A 108 -16.01 0.27 -16.42
CA TYR A 108 -15.59 -0.86 -17.24
C TYR A 108 -15.98 -2.17 -16.59
N TYR A 109 -16.38 -3.12 -17.43
CA TYR A 109 -16.65 -4.52 -17.08
C TYR A 109 -15.57 -5.39 -17.69
N TYR A 110 -15.03 -6.33 -16.95
CA TYR A 110 -13.91 -7.14 -17.42
C TYR A 110 -13.98 -8.59 -16.95
N LYS A 111 -13.29 -9.46 -17.67
CA LYS A 111 -12.96 -10.81 -17.24
C LYS A 111 -11.54 -11.18 -17.66
N CYS A 112 -10.91 -12.04 -16.86
CA CYS A 112 -9.60 -12.63 -17.14
C CYS A 112 -9.79 -14.00 -17.77
N VAL A 113 -9.03 -14.29 -18.84
CA VAL A 113 -9.10 -15.54 -19.58
C VAL A 113 -7.70 -16.11 -19.76
N SER A 114 -7.54 -17.39 -19.50
CA SER A 114 -6.35 -18.18 -19.79
C SER A 114 -6.76 -19.63 -20.08
N PRO A 115 -5.86 -20.53 -20.52
CA PRO A 115 -6.24 -21.90 -20.82
C PRO A 115 -6.95 -22.59 -19.65
N ASN A 116 -8.12 -23.14 -19.92
CA ASN A 116 -9.00 -23.81 -18.94
C ASN A 116 -9.48 -22.91 -17.78
N PHE A 117 -9.38 -21.60 -17.92
CA PHE A 117 -9.83 -20.65 -16.93
C PHE A 117 -10.50 -19.44 -17.57
N GLU A 118 -11.65 -19.08 -17.05
CA GLU A 118 -12.39 -17.86 -17.38
C GLU A 118 -13.03 -17.34 -16.09
N SER A 119 -12.70 -16.11 -15.71
CA SER A 119 -13.28 -15.51 -14.50
C SER A 119 -14.74 -15.10 -14.70
N LYS A 120 -15.42 -14.79 -13.61
CA LYS A 120 -16.67 -14.02 -13.64
C LYS A 120 -16.40 -12.63 -14.26
N VAL A 121 -17.47 -11.96 -14.66
CA VAL A 121 -17.41 -10.55 -15.03
C VAL A 121 -17.35 -9.70 -13.76
N TYR A 122 -16.34 -8.88 -13.67
CA TYR A 122 -16.16 -7.87 -12.64
C TYR A 122 -16.27 -6.48 -13.23
N SER A 123 -16.34 -5.46 -12.39
CA SER A 123 -16.34 -4.07 -12.84
C SER A 123 -15.51 -3.18 -11.94
N PHE A 124 -14.96 -2.13 -12.54
CA PHE A 124 -14.34 -1.02 -11.85
C PHE A 124 -14.74 0.31 -12.51
N LYS A 125 -14.53 1.40 -11.79
CA LYS A 125 -14.70 2.74 -12.35
C LYS A 125 -13.35 3.45 -12.29
N THR A 126 -12.97 4.11 -13.40
CA THR A 126 -11.84 5.03 -13.44
C THR A 126 -12.22 6.35 -12.75
N ASP A 127 -11.28 6.95 -12.04
CA ASP A 127 -11.45 8.29 -11.50
C ASP A 127 -11.19 9.35 -12.58
N GLY A 128 -11.41 10.61 -12.26
CA GLY A 128 -11.14 11.72 -13.17
C GLY A 128 -10.76 12.98 -12.41
N GLY A 129 -9.76 13.69 -12.93
CA GLY A 129 -9.23 14.88 -12.28
C GLY A 129 -8.43 14.56 -11.01
N ALA A 130 -8.37 15.54 -10.11
CA ALA A 130 -7.57 15.47 -8.89
C ALA A 130 -8.26 14.69 -7.74
N GLU A 131 -9.58 14.51 -7.82
CA GLU A 131 -10.37 13.94 -6.72
C GLU A 131 -10.40 12.40 -6.76
N PHE A 132 -9.92 11.76 -5.71
CA PHE A 132 -10.05 10.31 -5.50
C PHE A 132 -9.84 9.96 -4.02
N SER A 133 -10.18 8.73 -3.64
CA SER A 133 -9.96 8.23 -2.30
C SER A 133 -9.14 6.94 -2.32
N ALA A 134 -8.18 6.84 -1.39
CA ALA A 134 -7.36 5.66 -1.18
C ALA A 134 -7.54 5.11 0.23
N MET A 135 -7.50 3.79 0.37
CA MET A 135 -7.34 3.11 1.64
C MET A 135 -5.86 2.74 1.80
N TYR A 136 -5.27 3.08 2.93
CA TYR A 136 -3.93 2.63 3.30
C TYR A 136 -4.00 1.57 4.40
N VAL A 137 -3.22 0.50 4.21
CA VAL A 137 -3.07 -0.62 5.15
C VAL A 137 -1.62 -1.08 5.14
N THR A 138 -1.21 -1.80 6.19
CA THR A 138 0.10 -2.43 6.28
C THR A 138 0.03 -3.72 7.07
N ASP A 139 1.04 -4.57 6.93
CA ASP A 139 1.23 -5.78 7.75
C ASP A 139 -0.03 -6.65 7.80
N VAL A 140 -0.57 -6.96 6.62
CA VAL A 140 -1.79 -7.78 6.48
C VAL A 140 -1.53 -9.21 6.97
N HIS A 141 -0.30 -9.70 6.80
CA HIS A 141 0.16 -10.99 7.31
C HIS A 141 -0.80 -12.15 7.01
N ILE A 142 -1.18 -12.28 5.74
CA ILE A 142 -1.83 -13.54 5.31
C ILE A 142 -0.88 -14.68 5.63
N THR A 143 -1.38 -15.72 6.29
CA THR A 143 -0.51 -16.83 6.72
C THR A 143 -1.06 -18.18 6.30
N ALA A 144 -0.16 -19.01 5.76
CA ALA A 144 -0.40 -20.42 5.50
C ALA A 144 -0.17 -21.30 6.75
N ILE A 145 0.39 -20.73 7.81
CA ILE A 145 0.62 -21.43 9.08
C ILE A 145 -0.74 -21.53 9.79
N ASP A 146 -1.25 -22.75 9.88
CA ASP A 146 -2.47 -23.05 10.63
C ASP A 146 -2.09 -23.26 12.09
N ASP A 147 -2.42 -22.30 12.94
CA ASP A 147 -2.21 -22.40 14.38
C ASP A 147 -3.54 -22.49 15.13
N GLU A 148 -3.47 -22.92 16.41
CA GLU A 148 -4.64 -23.07 17.28
C GLU A 148 -5.36 -21.74 17.56
N ASN A 149 -4.78 -20.59 17.12
CA ASN A 149 -5.28 -19.23 17.34
C ASN A 149 -6.02 -18.63 16.13
N GLU A 150 -6.53 -19.47 15.23
CA GLU A 150 -7.29 -19.04 14.06
C GLU A 150 -6.50 -18.20 13.04
N ASN A 151 -5.19 -18.41 12.90
CA ASN A 151 -4.34 -17.76 11.91
C ASN A 151 -4.12 -18.63 10.67
N SER A 152 -5.17 -19.09 10.04
CA SER A 152 -5.11 -19.79 8.77
C SER A 152 -5.24 -18.82 7.59
N LEU A 153 -4.98 -19.30 6.38
CA LEU A 153 -5.25 -18.54 5.15
C LEU A 153 -6.66 -18.00 5.11
N ARG A 154 -7.63 -18.82 5.53
CA ARG A 154 -9.03 -18.44 5.59
C ARG A 154 -9.27 -17.29 6.57
N ASP A 155 -8.74 -17.38 7.77
CA ASP A 155 -9.04 -16.43 8.85
C ASP A 155 -8.36 -15.08 8.59
N THR A 156 -7.11 -15.11 8.13
CA THR A 156 -6.37 -13.89 7.79
C THR A 156 -6.95 -13.20 6.56
N SER A 157 -7.36 -13.94 5.52
CA SER A 157 -8.05 -13.36 4.36
C SER A 157 -9.44 -12.80 4.72
N TYR A 158 -10.16 -13.44 5.65
CA TYR A 158 -11.43 -12.90 6.17
C TYR A 158 -11.24 -11.59 6.90
N ARG A 159 -10.23 -11.48 7.76
CA ARG A 159 -9.89 -10.24 8.46
C ARG A 159 -9.61 -9.11 7.49
N PHE A 160 -8.82 -9.38 6.46
CA PHE A 160 -8.56 -8.39 5.41
C PHE A 160 -9.84 -8.01 4.65
N HIS A 161 -10.68 -8.99 4.30
CA HIS A 161 -11.99 -8.71 3.68
C HIS A 161 -12.86 -7.79 4.54
N GLU A 162 -13.00 -8.07 5.85
CA GLU A 162 -13.80 -7.24 6.75
C GLU A 162 -13.21 -5.83 6.90
N THR A 163 -11.88 -5.69 6.90
CA THR A 163 -11.24 -4.37 6.95
C THR A 163 -11.53 -3.55 5.69
N VAL A 164 -11.42 -4.15 4.50
CA VAL A 164 -11.78 -3.47 3.23
C VAL A 164 -13.25 -3.10 3.20
N LYS A 165 -14.13 -3.99 3.67
CA LYS A 165 -15.57 -3.76 3.74
C LYS A 165 -15.89 -2.63 4.73
N ASP A 166 -15.24 -2.60 5.87
CA ASP A 166 -15.41 -1.54 6.87
C ASP A 166 -14.98 -0.19 6.28
N ALA A 167 -13.82 -0.10 5.62
CA ALA A 167 -13.37 1.10 4.93
C ALA A 167 -14.38 1.59 3.88
N LEU A 168 -14.90 0.68 3.04
CA LEU A 168 -15.93 0.99 2.04
C LEU A 168 -17.27 1.44 2.66
N SER A 169 -17.56 1.06 3.90
CA SER A 169 -18.73 1.56 4.64
C SER A 169 -18.58 3.03 5.05
N LYS A 170 -17.32 3.49 5.28
CA LYS A 170 -17.00 4.88 5.62
C LYS A 170 -16.89 5.75 4.36
N ASN A 171 -16.26 5.20 3.30
CA ASN A 171 -16.13 5.85 2.00
C ASN A 171 -16.27 4.83 0.86
N LYS A 172 -17.43 4.83 0.20
CA LYS A 172 -17.75 3.90 -0.92
C LYS A 172 -16.95 4.20 -2.20
N ASP A 173 -16.36 5.38 -2.29
CA ASP A 173 -15.65 5.87 -3.47
C ASP A 173 -14.14 5.57 -3.42
N ILE A 174 -13.69 4.79 -2.44
CA ILE A 174 -12.32 4.25 -2.41
C ILE A 174 -12.08 3.43 -3.69
N SER A 175 -11.08 3.85 -4.48
CA SER A 175 -10.70 3.27 -5.76
C SER A 175 -9.28 2.70 -5.78
N LEU A 176 -8.48 2.97 -4.73
CA LEU A 176 -7.08 2.58 -4.59
C LEU A 176 -6.83 1.99 -3.19
N ILE A 177 -6.10 0.87 -3.13
CA ILE A 177 -5.52 0.34 -1.90
C ILE A 177 -4.00 0.50 -1.97
N LEU A 178 -3.45 1.11 -0.94
CA LEU A 178 -2.02 1.26 -0.68
C LEU A 178 -1.65 0.27 0.43
N SER A 179 -0.83 -0.74 0.12
CA SER A 179 -0.38 -1.76 1.09
C SER A 179 1.12 -1.67 1.30
N ALA A 180 1.53 -1.21 2.48
CA ALA A 180 2.92 -0.88 2.79
C ALA A 180 3.76 -2.08 3.25
N GLY A 181 3.58 -3.24 2.63
CA GLY A 181 4.41 -4.42 2.89
C GLY A 181 3.79 -5.44 3.84
N ASP A 182 4.46 -6.58 3.93
CA ASP A 182 4.05 -7.74 4.70
C ASP A 182 2.60 -8.19 4.40
N GLN A 183 2.29 -8.29 3.09
CA GLN A 183 1.04 -8.85 2.63
C GLN A 183 0.93 -10.33 3.01
N ALA A 184 2.04 -11.06 2.89
CA ALA A 184 2.22 -12.46 3.20
C ALA A 184 3.13 -12.64 4.42
N THR A 185 3.04 -13.78 5.12
CA THR A 185 3.91 -14.10 6.27
C THR A 185 5.17 -14.85 5.86
N GLU A 186 5.07 -15.74 4.88
CA GLU A 186 6.18 -16.57 4.39
C GLU A 186 6.48 -16.33 2.89
N GLY A 187 5.77 -15.41 2.25
CA GLY A 187 5.95 -15.07 0.84
C GLY A 187 5.54 -16.18 -0.12
N LEU A 188 4.56 -17.02 0.27
CA LEU A 188 4.07 -18.14 -0.52
C LEU A 188 2.97 -17.70 -1.50
N GLU A 189 2.86 -18.38 -2.63
CA GLU A 189 1.80 -18.13 -3.63
C GLU A 189 0.40 -18.30 -3.04
N SER A 190 0.19 -19.29 -2.17
CA SER A 190 -1.07 -19.51 -1.48
C SER A 190 -1.50 -18.32 -0.62
N GLU A 191 -0.53 -17.60 -0.02
CA GLU A 191 -0.79 -16.42 0.77
C GLU A 191 -1.23 -15.22 -0.10
N TYR A 192 -0.58 -15.01 -1.26
CA TYR A 192 -1.02 -13.96 -2.21
C TYR A 192 -2.37 -14.27 -2.85
N ARG A 193 -2.68 -15.54 -3.12
CA ARG A 193 -4.03 -15.94 -3.55
C ARG A 193 -5.07 -15.61 -2.48
N ALA A 194 -4.74 -15.83 -1.21
CA ALA A 194 -5.61 -15.50 -0.08
C ALA A 194 -5.73 -13.99 0.16
N PHE A 195 -4.65 -13.23 -0.04
CA PHE A 195 -4.68 -11.77 -0.02
C PHE A 195 -5.69 -11.22 -1.04
N THR A 196 -5.77 -11.81 -2.23
CA THR A 196 -6.68 -11.37 -3.28
C THR A 196 -8.06 -12.01 -3.24
N ALA A 197 -8.38 -12.85 -2.25
CA ALA A 197 -9.63 -13.62 -2.24
C ALA A 197 -10.91 -12.77 -2.20
N SER A 198 -10.84 -11.57 -1.61
CA SER A 198 -11.99 -10.67 -1.53
C SER A 198 -12.43 -10.16 -2.91
N ASN A 199 -13.71 -10.36 -3.27
CA ASN A 199 -14.30 -9.78 -4.47
C ASN A 199 -14.37 -8.24 -4.43
N LEU A 200 -14.27 -7.63 -3.25
CA LEU A 200 -14.19 -6.18 -3.11
C LEU A 200 -12.93 -5.61 -3.77
N LEU A 201 -11.82 -6.36 -3.79
CA LEU A 201 -10.58 -5.96 -4.45
C LEU A 201 -10.67 -5.95 -5.98
N LYS A 202 -11.63 -6.66 -6.57
CA LYS A 202 -11.80 -6.72 -8.04
C LYS A 202 -12.31 -5.40 -8.65
N ARG A 203 -12.75 -4.45 -7.82
CA ARG A 203 -13.25 -3.14 -8.23
C ARG A 203 -12.26 -1.99 -7.98
N MET A 204 -11.13 -2.26 -7.36
CA MET A 204 -10.14 -1.26 -6.94
C MET A 204 -8.77 -1.63 -7.47
N THR A 205 -7.93 -0.64 -7.69
CA THR A 205 -6.50 -0.87 -7.93
C THR A 205 -5.76 -1.09 -6.61
N VAL A 206 -4.69 -1.87 -6.67
CA VAL A 206 -3.83 -2.12 -5.52
C VAL A 206 -2.39 -1.73 -5.87
N ALA A 207 -1.74 -1.03 -4.95
CA ALA A 207 -0.30 -0.79 -4.98
C ALA A 207 0.32 -1.44 -3.73
N THR A 208 1.36 -2.26 -3.92
CA THR A 208 2.01 -2.99 -2.82
C THR A 208 3.49 -2.61 -2.74
N ALA A 209 3.98 -2.25 -1.56
CA ALA A 209 5.41 -2.30 -1.25
C ALA A 209 5.78 -3.72 -0.79
N MET A 210 7.05 -4.09 -0.90
CA MET A 210 7.54 -5.37 -0.38
C MET A 210 8.01 -5.21 1.06
N GLY A 211 7.46 -6.05 1.96
CA GLY A 211 7.94 -6.15 3.33
C GLY A 211 9.03 -7.21 3.50
N ASN A 212 9.59 -7.32 4.70
CA ASN A 212 10.61 -8.31 5.02
C ASN A 212 10.04 -9.74 5.09
N HIS A 213 8.75 -9.90 5.38
CA HIS A 213 8.06 -11.18 5.32
C HIS A 213 7.76 -11.60 3.87
N ASP A 214 7.35 -10.69 3.00
CA ASP A 214 7.16 -10.95 1.57
C ASP A 214 8.46 -11.43 0.90
N ARG A 215 9.61 -10.96 1.39
CA ARG A 215 10.95 -11.31 0.90
C ARG A 215 11.34 -12.77 1.18
N LYS A 216 10.75 -13.43 2.17
CA LYS A 216 11.10 -14.82 2.55
C LYS A 216 10.87 -15.82 1.40
N GLY A 217 9.83 -15.60 0.60
CA GLY A 217 9.52 -16.39 -0.58
C GLY A 217 9.78 -15.64 -1.89
N ALA A 218 9.64 -16.33 -3.02
CA ALA A 218 9.80 -15.74 -4.35
C ALA A 218 8.48 -15.28 -4.97
N ALA A 219 7.33 -15.59 -4.35
CA ALA A 219 6.03 -15.39 -4.96
C ALA A 219 5.62 -13.90 -5.07
N TYR A 220 6.19 -13.01 -4.27
CA TYR A 220 5.94 -11.57 -4.41
C TYR A 220 6.29 -11.05 -5.81
N LYS A 221 7.46 -11.41 -6.32
CA LYS A 221 7.91 -11.03 -7.67
C LYS A 221 6.99 -11.60 -8.76
N ASP A 222 6.53 -12.83 -8.56
CA ASP A 222 5.63 -13.48 -9.50
C ASP A 222 4.25 -12.81 -9.49
N PHE A 223 3.74 -12.52 -8.29
CA PHE A 223 2.43 -11.93 -8.06
C PHE A 223 2.30 -10.49 -8.62
N LYS A 224 3.27 -9.61 -8.38
CA LYS A 224 3.17 -8.20 -8.74
C LYS A 224 3.19 -7.97 -10.26
N ASN A 225 2.39 -7.01 -10.74
CA ASN A 225 2.43 -6.46 -12.09
C ASN A 225 2.27 -4.95 -11.99
N VAL A 226 3.38 -4.23 -11.87
CA VAL A 226 3.41 -2.80 -11.55
C VAL A 226 4.05 -1.98 -12.67
N PRO A 227 3.67 -0.71 -12.84
CA PRO A 227 4.22 0.16 -13.88
C PRO A 227 5.57 0.76 -13.47
N ASN A 228 6.32 1.29 -14.43
CA ASN A 228 7.52 2.10 -14.20
C ASN A 228 8.49 1.48 -13.19
N GLU A 229 8.57 0.17 -13.19
CA GLU A 229 9.42 -0.61 -12.29
C GLU A 229 10.89 -0.35 -12.63
N ASP A 230 11.73 -0.10 -11.61
CA ASP A 230 13.16 -0.02 -11.83
C ASP A 230 13.73 -1.39 -12.17
N THR A 231 14.16 -1.52 -13.43
CA THR A 231 14.77 -2.74 -13.94
C THR A 231 16.29 -2.76 -13.81
N GLU A 232 16.89 -1.67 -13.33
CA GLU A 232 18.34 -1.57 -13.12
C GLU A 232 18.76 -2.46 -11.94
N ALA A 233 19.80 -3.28 -12.16
CA ALA A 233 20.19 -4.32 -11.20
C ALA A 233 20.69 -3.79 -9.86
N SER A 234 21.03 -2.51 -9.76
CA SER A 234 21.64 -1.89 -8.58
C SER A 234 20.66 -1.62 -7.42
N ILE A 235 19.35 -1.63 -7.68
CA ILE A 235 18.31 -1.37 -6.65
C ILE A 235 17.69 -2.66 -6.14
N ARG A 236 17.87 -3.77 -6.83
CA ARG A 236 17.15 -5.00 -6.54
C ARG A 236 17.58 -5.62 -5.22
N SER A 237 16.70 -5.64 -4.24
CA SER A 237 16.65 -6.76 -3.33
C SER A 237 16.23 -8.02 -4.10
N TYR A 238 16.34 -9.17 -3.49
CA TYR A 238 16.17 -10.48 -4.17
C TYR A 238 14.85 -10.59 -4.97
N ASN A 239 13.75 -9.96 -4.52
CA ASN A 239 12.42 -10.05 -5.12
C ASN A 239 11.70 -8.69 -5.26
N GLY A 240 12.27 -7.62 -4.75
CA GLY A 240 11.66 -6.28 -4.72
C GLY A 240 12.27 -5.34 -5.75
N THR A 241 11.55 -4.30 -6.07
CA THR A 241 12.02 -3.17 -6.87
C THR A 241 11.25 -1.93 -6.49
N ASP A 242 11.84 -0.78 -6.79
CA ASP A 242 11.12 0.50 -6.75
C ASP A 242 10.22 0.63 -7.99
N TYR A 243 9.08 1.27 -7.82
CA TYR A 243 8.21 1.66 -8.93
C TYR A 243 7.43 2.94 -8.59
N TRP A 244 6.89 3.60 -9.60
CA TRP A 244 6.05 4.77 -9.41
C TRP A 244 4.81 4.76 -10.32
N PHE A 245 3.80 5.51 -9.92
CA PHE A 245 2.60 5.75 -10.71
C PHE A 245 2.01 7.12 -10.36
N THR A 246 1.15 7.65 -11.23
CA THR A 246 0.38 8.86 -10.96
C THR A 246 -1.10 8.53 -10.83
N LYS A 247 -1.79 9.25 -9.94
CA LYS A 247 -3.25 9.23 -9.84
C LYS A 247 -3.72 10.63 -9.44
N GLY A 248 -4.62 11.22 -10.25
CA GLY A 248 -4.92 12.63 -10.13
C GLY A 248 -3.64 13.47 -10.20
N ASP A 249 -3.50 14.44 -9.31
CA ASP A 249 -2.31 15.30 -9.19
C ASP A 249 -1.26 14.75 -8.22
N ALA A 250 -1.31 13.44 -7.90
CA ALA A 250 -0.39 12.80 -6.98
C ALA A 250 0.56 11.83 -7.70
N LEU A 251 1.85 11.93 -7.39
CA LEU A 251 2.90 10.96 -7.69
C LEU A 251 3.08 10.04 -6.47
N PHE A 252 2.92 8.76 -6.70
CA PHE A 252 3.18 7.72 -5.72
C PHE A 252 4.51 7.04 -6.02
N LEU A 253 5.42 7.06 -5.07
CA LEU A 253 6.73 6.45 -5.09
C LEU A 253 6.71 5.24 -4.16
N VAL A 254 6.69 4.04 -4.72
CA VAL A 254 6.66 2.80 -3.94
C VAL A 254 8.05 2.19 -3.95
N MET A 255 8.68 2.13 -2.77
CA MET A 255 10.09 1.82 -2.62
C MET A 255 10.32 0.46 -1.95
N ASP A 256 11.40 -0.20 -2.31
CA ASP A 256 11.85 -1.43 -1.67
C ASP A 256 12.85 -1.13 -0.55
N SER A 257 12.34 -0.95 0.66
CA SER A 257 13.16 -0.65 1.83
C SER A 257 13.97 -1.85 2.36
N ASN A 258 13.86 -3.04 1.76
CA ASN A 258 14.76 -4.15 2.02
C ASN A 258 16.14 -3.96 1.35
N SER A 259 16.28 -2.97 0.45
CA SER A 259 17.54 -2.55 -0.14
C SER A 259 18.06 -1.30 0.55
N GLY A 260 19.33 -1.31 0.96
CA GLY A 260 19.99 -0.17 1.58
C GLY A 260 20.72 0.75 0.59
N ASN A 261 20.55 0.56 -0.73
CA ASN A 261 21.27 1.34 -1.75
C ASN A 261 20.68 2.75 -1.94
N ALA A 262 20.97 3.64 -0.97
CA ALA A 262 20.45 5.01 -0.93
C ALA A 262 20.66 5.80 -2.23
N MET A 263 21.78 5.59 -2.92
CA MET A 263 22.10 6.32 -4.16
C MET A 263 21.18 5.90 -5.30
N ALA A 264 20.92 4.61 -5.42
CA ALA A 264 20.06 4.08 -6.45
C ALA A 264 18.60 4.50 -6.22
N HIS A 265 18.09 4.41 -4.98
CA HIS A 265 16.77 4.91 -4.62
C HIS A 265 16.62 6.41 -4.89
N ALA A 266 17.61 7.23 -4.52
CA ALA A 266 17.58 8.67 -4.79
C ALA A 266 17.58 8.99 -6.29
N ASP A 267 18.35 8.26 -7.10
CA ASP A 267 18.34 8.43 -8.56
C ASP A 267 17.00 8.01 -9.18
N PHE A 268 16.40 6.92 -8.68
CA PHE A 268 15.08 6.49 -9.11
C PHE A 268 14.01 7.55 -8.79
N VAL A 269 13.95 8.04 -7.55
CA VAL A 269 13.02 9.09 -7.14
C VAL A 269 13.22 10.36 -7.96
N LYS A 270 14.47 10.73 -8.23
CA LYS A 270 14.78 11.88 -9.11
C LYS A 270 14.18 11.69 -10.49
N ARG A 271 14.40 10.54 -11.14
CA ARG A 271 13.83 10.23 -12.47
C ARG A 271 12.29 10.28 -12.47
N ALA A 272 11.67 9.73 -11.42
CA ALA A 272 10.22 9.76 -11.27
C ALA A 272 9.67 11.19 -11.12
N VAL A 273 10.29 12.02 -10.27
CA VAL A 273 9.89 13.42 -10.07
C VAL A 273 10.13 14.25 -11.35
N GLU A 274 11.27 14.08 -12.03
CA GLU A 274 11.57 14.77 -13.29
C GLU A 274 10.61 14.38 -14.43
N ALA A 275 10.11 13.13 -14.43
CA ALA A 275 9.10 12.68 -15.37
C ALA A 275 7.69 13.24 -15.11
N ASN A 276 7.44 13.74 -13.88
CA ASN A 276 6.14 14.22 -13.45
C ASN A 276 6.26 15.62 -12.78
N PRO A 277 6.70 16.65 -13.53
CA PRO A 277 7.03 17.96 -12.94
C PRO A 277 5.81 18.76 -12.47
N ASP A 278 4.63 18.41 -12.93
CA ASP A 278 3.40 19.16 -12.68
C ASP A 278 2.57 18.59 -11.52
N VAL A 279 2.96 17.45 -10.94
CA VAL A 279 2.23 16.86 -9.81
C VAL A 279 2.30 17.76 -8.58
N LYS A 280 1.18 17.89 -7.90
CA LYS A 280 1.10 18.68 -6.67
C LYS A 280 1.58 17.86 -5.46
N TRP A 281 1.21 16.58 -5.39
CA TRP A 281 1.44 15.72 -4.24
C TRP A 281 2.51 14.69 -4.54
N LYS A 282 3.41 14.49 -3.60
CA LYS A 282 4.43 13.43 -3.63
C LYS A 282 4.27 12.55 -2.40
N ILE A 283 3.77 11.35 -2.64
CA ILE A 283 3.51 10.34 -1.60
C ILE A 283 4.53 9.22 -1.77
N MET A 284 5.25 8.90 -0.71
CA MET A 284 6.17 7.77 -0.71
C MET A 284 5.59 6.65 0.16
N MET A 285 5.77 5.40 -0.25
CA MET A 285 5.33 4.24 0.51
C MET A 285 6.43 3.18 0.49
N PHE A 286 6.79 2.66 1.66
CA PHE A 286 7.67 1.51 1.82
C PHE A 286 7.41 0.84 3.17
N HIS A 287 8.00 -0.35 3.37
CA HIS A 287 7.62 -1.16 4.51
C HIS A 287 8.25 -0.72 5.83
N HIS A 288 9.59 -0.65 5.89
CA HIS A 288 10.27 -0.43 7.16
C HIS A 288 9.98 0.96 7.73
N ASP A 289 9.68 0.97 9.01
CA ASP A 289 9.36 2.16 9.77
C ASP A 289 10.63 2.98 10.11
N LEU A 290 10.48 4.29 10.17
CA LEU A 290 11.59 5.21 10.47
C LEU A 290 11.48 5.84 11.87
N TYR A 291 10.27 6.00 12.38
CA TYR A 291 9.97 6.81 13.56
C TYR A 291 9.05 6.09 14.54
N SER A 292 9.19 4.77 14.61
CA SER A 292 8.35 3.91 15.43
C SER A 292 8.26 4.33 16.88
N GLY A 293 7.08 4.12 17.42
CA GLY A 293 6.89 3.98 18.86
C GLY A 293 7.61 2.76 19.48
N ARG A 294 7.98 1.74 18.68
CA ARG A 294 8.60 0.51 19.20
C ARG A 294 10.05 0.73 19.67
N ILE A 295 10.32 0.48 20.94
CA ILE A 295 11.63 0.75 21.57
C ILE A 295 12.75 -0.06 20.91
N GLU A 296 12.53 -1.35 20.63
CA GLU A 296 13.55 -2.23 20.05
C GLU A 296 14.05 -1.75 18.68
N HIS A 297 13.16 -1.25 17.82
CA HIS A 297 13.53 -0.78 16.48
C HIS A 297 14.18 0.60 16.49
N ARG A 298 13.86 1.45 17.46
CA ARG A 298 14.29 2.85 17.52
C ARG A 298 15.80 3.07 17.59
N GLU A 299 16.50 2.19 18.33
CA GLU A 299 17.87 2.47 18.72
C GLU A 299 18.90 2.21 17.62
N SER A 300 18.61 1.34 16.67
CA SER A 300 19.57 0.98 15.62
C SER A 300 18.98 0.96 14.22
N GLU A 301 17.98 0.13 13.95
CA GLU A 301 17.40 -0.03 12.61
C GLU A 301 16.81 1.29 12.11
N ASN A 302 15.90 1.88 12.87
CA ASN A 302 15.27 3.15 12.46
C ASN A 302 16.28 4.29 12.32
N LYS A 303 17.30 4.35 13.17
CA LYS A 303 18.38 5.35 13.02
C LYS A 303 19.12 5.19 11.70
N LEU A 304 19.42 3.96 11.30
CA LEU A 304 20.09 3.68 10.04
C LEU A 304 19.18 4.04 8.86
N LEU A 305 17.94 3.57 8.86
CA LEU A 305 16.98 3.84 7.80
C LEU A 305 16.68 5.33 7.62
N ARG A 306 16.61 6.10 8.71
CA ARG A 306 16.50 7.57 8.64
C ARG A 306 17.66 8.24 7.89
N THR A 307 18.87 7.65 7.91
CA THR A 307 20.00 8.19 7.16
C THR A 307 19.90 7.99 5.64
N ILE A 308 19.09 7.04 5.22
CA ILE A 308 18.79 6.72 3.82
C ILE A 308 17.56 7.52 3.35
N TRP A 309 16.43 7.31 4.00
CA TRP A 309 15.13 7.75 3.51
C TRP A 309 14.79 9.20 3.88
N GLY A 310 15.26 9.70 5.03
CA GLY A 310 15.03 11.09 5.43
C GLY A 310 15.61 12.09 4.42
N PRO A 311 16.90 11.98 4.03
CA PRO A 311 17.48 12.87 3.01
C PRO A 311 16.78 12.78 1.64
N ILE A 312 16.28 11.60 1.24
CA ILE A 312 15.51 11.44 -0.01
C ILE A 312 14.17 12.18 0.10
N ALA A 313 13.45 12.00 1.21
CA ALA A 313 12.18 12.69 1.44
C ALA A 313 12.36 14.22 1.44
N ASP A 314 13.39 14.72 2.13
CA ASP A 314 13.70 16.14 2.21
C ASP A 314 14.07 16.76 0.85
N GLU A 315 14.90 16.05 0.06
CA GLU A 315 15.41 16.55 -1.21
C GLU A 315 14.30 16.69 -2.25
N PHE A 316 13.43 15.70 -2.33
CA PHE A 316 12.38 15.67 -3.35
C PHE A 316 11.06 16.28 -2.86
N GLY A 317 11.01 16.78 -1.62
CA GLY A 317 9.83 17.42 -1.03
C GLY A 317 8.66 16.46 -0.94
N ILE A 318 8.89 15.29 -0.32
CA ILE A 318 7.83 14.31 -0.08
C ILE A 318 6.88 14.83 0.99
N ASP A 319 5.58 14.83 0.70
CA ASP A 319 4.56 15.37 1.60
C ASP A 319 4.19 14.38 2.72
N LEU A 320 4.01 13.12 2.34
CA LEU A 320 3.58 12.05 3.23
C LEU A 320 4.33 10.75 2.90
N VAL A 321 4.82 10.07 3.94
CA VAL A 321 5.44 8.74 3.84
C VAL A 321 4.58 7.74 4.60
N LEU A 322 4.15 6.68 3.92
CA LEU A 322 3.32 5.60 4.45
C LEU A 322 4.20 4.37 4.73
N LEU A 323 4.20 3.90 5.96
CA LEU A 323 5.14 2.91 6.49
C LEU A 323 4.42 1.74 7.16
N GLY A 324 5.15 0.68 7.55
CA GLY A 324 4.64 -0.48 8.26
C GLY A 324 5.63 -1.03 9.29
N HIS A 325 5.71 -2.36 9.41
CA HIS A 325 6.76 -3.10 10.13
C HIS A 325 6.67 -3.09 11.66
N SER A 326 6.47 -1.92 12.28
CA SER A 326 6.44 -1.82 13.74
C SER A 326 5.18 -2.40 14.38
N HIS A 327 4.11 -2.51 13.63
CA HIS A 327 2.77 -2.91 14.08
C HIS A 327 2.11 -1.96 15.09
N TYR A 328 2.64 -0.75 15.26
CA TYR A 328 2.09 0.29 16.12
C TYR A 328 1.56 1.45 15.30
N TYR A 329 0.48 2.05 15.77
CA TYR A 329 -0.04 3.27 15.18
C TYR A 329 0.80 4.47 15.62
N THR A 330 1.39 5.16 14.63
CA THR A 330 2.18 6.36 14.90
C THR A 330 2.06 7.33 13.72
N ILE A 331 1.83 8.61 14.00
CA ILE A 331 1.94 9.70 13.04
C ILE A 331 2.92 10.73 13.60
N THR A 332 3.91 11.11 12.81
CA THR A 332 4.89 12.12 13.26
C THR A 332 4.34 13.52 13.16
N ASP A 333 4.94 14.43 13.90
CA ASP A 333 4.95 15.86 13.58
C ASP A 333 5.55 16.08 12.17
N VAL A 334 5.51 17.30 11.65
CA VAL A 334 6.17 17.65 10.38
C VAL A 334 7.67 17.70 10.60
N LEU A 335 8.40 16.85 9.87
CA LEU A 335 9.85 16.67 10.02
C LEU A 335 10.61 17.19 8.80
N TYR A 336 11.76 17.82 9.06
CA TYR A 336 12.75 18.18 8.08
C TYR A 336 14.14 17.93 8.67
N LYS A 337 15.00 17.24 7.94
CA LYS A 337 16.34 16.79 8.41
C LYS A 337 16.29 15.99 9.72
N ASN A 338 15.26 15.13 9.82
CA ASN A 338 14.98 14.33 11.02
C ASN A 338 14.70 15.17 12.30
N VAL A 339 14.31 16.42 12.16
CA VAL A 339 13.97 17.32 13.26
C VAL A 339 12.55 17.86 13.05
N ARG A 340 11.79 17.93 14.12
CA ARG A 340 10.47 18.58 14.09
C ARG A 340 10.59 20.05 13.73
N VAL A 341 9.91 20.45 12.64
CA VAL A 341 9.83 21.86 12.20
C VAL A 341 8.46 22.47 12.47
N GLU A 342 7.43 21.64 12.57
CA GLU A 342 6.05 22.05 12.86
C GLU A 342 5.34 20.92 13.60
N LYS A 343 4.41 21.24 14.50
CA LYS A 343 3.57 20.25 15.17
C LYS A 343 2.43 19.81 14.25
N LEU A 344 2.10 18.52 14.29
CA LEU A 344 0.90 18.00 13.67
C LEU A 344 -0.33 18.75 14.21
N GLN A 345 -1.21 19.18 13.31
CA GLN A 345 -2.45 19.87 13.60
C GLN A 345 -3.56 19.31 12.71
N SER A 346 -4.80 19.48 13.13
CA SER A 346 -5.96 19.05 12.35
C SER A 346 -6.04 19.69 10.96
N GLU A 347 -5.47 20.89 10.79
CA GLU A 347 -5.33 21.57 9.49
C GLU A 347 -3.95 22.21 9.38
N MET A 348 -3.25 21.94 8.29
CA MET A 348 -1.93 22.50 7.97
C MET A 348 -1.93 23.06 6.55
N VAL A 349 -1.31 24.19 6.36
CA VAL A 349 -1.18 24.85 5.06
C VAL A 349 0.30 25.02 4.73
N ASP A 350 0.70 24.46 3.59
CA ASP A 350 2.09 24.46 3.12
C ASP A 350 3.08 24.03 4.22
N PRO A 351 2.94 22.82 4.80
CA PRO A 351 3.85 22.33 5.82
C PRO A 351 5.29 22.27 5.29
N LYS A 352 6.28 22.57 6.16
CA LYS A 352 7.68 22.77 5.77
C LYS A 352 8.53 21.50 5.80
N GLY A 353 7.91 20.37 5.69
CA GLY A 353 8.59 19.08 5.74
C GLY A 353 7.62 17.92 5.52
N THR A 354 8.07 16.74 5.86
CA THR A 354 7.40 15.45 5.61
C THR A 354 6.69 14.97 6.87
N ILE A 355 5.51 14.37 6.70
CA ILE A 355 4.80 13.59 7.73
C ILE A 355 5.02 12.10 7.43
N TYR A 356 5.36 11.34 8.47
CA TYR A 356 5.52 9.88 8.39
C TYR A 356 4.39 9.23 9.19
N ALA A 357 3.74 8.24 8.59
CA ALA A 357 2.57 7.61 9.18
C ALA A 357 2.65 6.09 9.09
N VAL A 358 2.40 5.44 10.20
CA VAL A 358 2.32 3.98 10.35
C VAL A 358 0.94 3.64 10.89
N SER A 359 0.26 2.69 10.26
CA SER A 359 -0.97 2.08 10.78
C SER A 359 -0.63 0.86 11.65
N CYS A 360 -1.45 0.54 12.62
CA CYS A 360 -1.33 -0.72 13.33
C CYS A 360 -1.58 -1.90 12.38
N SER A 361 -0.84 -2.98 12.55
CA SER A 361 -0.92 -4.17 11.71
C SER A 361 -2.33 -4.74 11.60
N LEU A 362 -2.73 -5.14 10.40
CA LEU A 362 -3.99 -5.86 10.21
C LEU A 362 -3.90 -7.29 10.73
N GLY A 363 -2.76 -7.93 10.54
CA GLY A 363 -2.59 -9.35 10.88
C GLY A 363 -2.18 -9.61 12.32
N ARG A 364 -1.40 -8.69 12.89
CA ARG A 364 -0.76 -8.85 14.20
C ARG A 364 -0.71 -7.54 14.97
N PRO A 365 -1.87 -6.94 15.29
CA PRO A 365 -1.88 -5.72 16.09
C PRO A 365 -1.20 -5.96 17.45
N ARG A 366 -0.61 -4.92 18.02
CA ARG A 366 0.12 -4.98 19.28
C ARG A 366 -0.33 -3.87 20.21
N ASP A 367 -0.55 -4.24 21.47
CA ASP A 367 -0.87 -3.36 22.60
C ASP A 367 0.13 -3.52 23.76
N ASP A 368 1.27 -4.16 23.51
CA ASP A 368 2.26 -4.45 24.54
C ASP A 368 3.02 -3.20 25.01
N ASP A 369 3.60 -3.26 26.21
CA ASP A 369 4.28 -2.15 26.87
C ASP A 369 5.61 -1.71 26.21
N ASP A 370 5.91 -2.21 25.00
CA ASP A 370 7.14 -1.91 24.26
C ASP A 370 7.08 -0.58 23.49
N MET A 371 5.99 0.19 23.66
CA MET A 371 5.90 1.56 23.19
C MET A 371 6.65 2.53 24.08
N GLY A 372 7.64 3.16 23.51
CA GLY A 372 8.32 4.25 24.16
C GLY A 372 7.66 5.58 23.83
N LEU A 373 6.69 5.94 24.63
CA LEU A 373 6.04 7.25 24.60
C LEU A 373 7.09 8.36 24.91
N ASN A 374 7.02 9.48 24.20
CA ASN A 374 7.75 10.74 24.43
C ASN A 374 8.95 11.06 23.51
N GLU A 375 9.00 10.52 22.31
CA GLU A 375 9.95 11.05 21.34
C GLU A 375 9.48 12.41 20.78
N GLU A 376 10.42 13.34 20.60
CA GLU A 376 10.10 14.73 20.20
C GLU A 376 9.43 14.87 18.83
N TRP A 377 9.51 13.83 17.99
CA TRP A 377 8.94 13.83 16.63
C TRP A 377 7.54 13.22 16.55
N ILE A 378 7.03 12.61 17.62
CA ILE A 378 5.72 11.97 17.61
C ILE A 378 4.63 13.05 17.71
N GLY A 379 3.74 13.08 16.72
CA GLY A 379 2.53 13.89 16.71
C GLY A 379 1.36 13.18 17.37
N GLU A 380 1.06 11.95 16.91
CA GLU A 380 0.00 11.10 17.44
C GLU A 380 0.46 9.64 17.58
N GLU A 381 0.06 9.03 18.68
CA GLU A 381 0.24 7.60 18.95
C GLU A 381 -1.05 7.00 19.51
N TYR A 382 -1.36 5.78 19.11
CA TYR A 382 -2.53 5.07 19.59
C TYR A 382 -2.22 3.60 19.83
N LEU A 383 -2.50 3.12 21.04
CA LEU A 383 -2.36 1.72 21.42
C LEU A 383 -3.68 0.98 21.19
N THR A 384 -3.62 -0.10 20.44
CA THR A 384 -4.76 -0.99 20.20
C THR A 384 -4.29 -2.40 19.86
N ASP A 385 -5.04 -3.39 20.31
CA ASP A 385 -4.94 -4.79 19.90
C ASP A 385 -5.76 -5.09 18.64
N THR A 386 -6.32 -4.05 18.04
CA THR A 386 -7.22 -4.14 16.88
C THR A 386 -6.55 -3.51 15.65
N ALA A 387 -6.84 -4.05 14.47
CA ALA A 387 -6.36 -3.51 13.20
C ALA A 387 -6.79 -2.05 12.99
N THR A 388 -5.88 -1.23 12.48
CA THR A 388 -6.21 0.11 12.03
C THR A 388 -5.94 0.27 10.53
N TYR A 389 -6.56 1.27 9.92
CA TYR A 389 -6.35 1.65 8.53
C TYR A 389 -6.60 3.14 8.34
N PHE A 390 -6.06 3.71 7.27
CA PHE A 390 -6.33 5.10 6.92
C PHE A 390 -7.19 5.20 5.67
N ILE A 391 -8.02 6.24 5.59
CA ILE A 391 -8.65 6.71 4.37
C ILE A 391 -8.00 8.06 4.04
N LEU A 392 -7.42 8.14 2.85
CA LEU A 392 -6.84 9.35 2.29
C LEU A 392 -7.78 9.88 1.22
N ASP A 393 -8.38 11.02 1.48
CA ASP A 393 -9.24 11.72 0.53
C ASP A 393 -8.43 12.83 -0.13
N PHE A 394 -8.18 12.71 -1.43
CA PHE A 394 -7.48 13.68 -2.26
C PHE A 394 -8.48 14.60 -2.93
N ASP A 395 -8.19 15.89 -2.94
CA ASP A 395 -8.86 16.88 -3.76
C ASP A 395 -7.82 17.81 -4.44
N GLU A 396 -8.25 18.76 -5.26
CA GLU A 396 -7.38 19.63 -6.03
C GLU A 396 -6.26 20.29 -5.19
N ASN A 397 -6.55 20.63 -3.93
CA ASN A 397 -5.64 21.43 -3.10
C ASN A 397 -5.35 20.80 -1.73
N SER A 398 -5.94 19.66 -1.41
CA SER A 398 -5.76 19.07 -0.09
C SER A 398 -5.73 17.53 -0.10
N ILE A 399 -5.10 16.99 0.94
CA ILE A 399 -5.22 15.59 1.33
C ILE A 399 -5.79 15.58 2.75
N THR A 400 -6.92 14.89 2.94
CA THR A 400 -7.47 14.63 4.27
C THR A 400 -7.18 13.18 4.64
N VAL A 401 -6.47 12.96 5.73
CA VAL A 401 -6.16 11.64 6.28
C VAL A 401 -7.06 11.40 7.47
N LYS A 402 -7.80 10.28 7.44
CA LYS A 402 -8.67 9.82 8.52
C LYS A 402 -8.24 8.42 8.92
N SER A 403 -7.91 8.22 10.17
CA SER A 403 -7.49 6.95 10.72
C SER A 403 -8.64 6.28 11.44
N TYR A 404 -8.85 4.99 11.20
CA TYR A 404 -9.94 4.22 11.81
C TYR A 404 -9.41 2.95 12.46
N GLU A 405 -10.02 2.59 13.57
CA GLU A 405 -9.95 1.25 14.14
C GLU A 405 -11.06 0.39 13.52
N LEU A 406 -10.74 -0.86 13.21
CA LEU A 406 -11.70 -1.78 12.57
C LEU A 406 -12.95 -1.96 13.43
N GLY A 407 -14.11 -1.68 12.84
CA GLY A 407 -15.41 -1.78 13.47
C GLY A 407 -15.90 -0.49 14.15
N GLU A 408 -15.03 0.50 14.36
CA GLU A 408 -15.42 1.78 14.94
C GLU A 408 -15.95 2.75 13.88
N ASN A 409 -16.94 3.55 14.27
CA ASN A 409 -17.61 4.48 13.35
C ASN A 409 -16.95 5.87 13.28
N LEU A 410 -16.22 6.24 14.30
CA LEU A 410 -15.52 7.52 14.37
C LEU A 410 -14.03 7.31 14.11
N PRO A 411 -13.38 8.25 13.43
CA PRO A 411 -11.94 8.17 13.25
C PRO A 411 -11.22 8.35 14.61
N ILE A 412 -10.08 7.65 14.76
CA ILE A 412 -9.13 7.87 15.85
C ILE A 412 -8.58 9.29 15.71
N ASP A 413 -8.10 9.61 14.51
CA ASP A 413 -7.51 10.89 14.16
C ASP A 413 -7.99 11.38 12.80
N THR A 414 -7.90 12.70 12.62
CA THR A 414 -8.13 13.37 11.34
C THR A 414 -7.20 14.56 11.22
N PHE A 415 -6.42 14.60 10.15
CA PHE A 415 -5.67 15.79 9.78
C PHE A 415 -5.81 16.09 8.29
N LYS A 416 -5.61 17.34 7.93
CA LYS A 416 -5.70 17.84 6.56
C LYS A 416 -4.44 18.62 6.21
N ILE A 417 -3.84 18.29 5.07
CA ILE A 417 -2.75 19.03 4.46
C ILE A 417 -3.32 19.81 3.28
N THR A 418 -3.05 21.09 3.21
CA THR A 418 -3.41 21.95 2.06
C THR A 418 -2.14 22.53 1.46
N LYS A 419 -2.03 22.53 0.13
CA LYS A 419 -0.94 23.15 -0.61
C LYS A 419 -1.49 24.30 -1.47
N THR A 420 -0.91 25.48 -1.29
CA THR A 420 -1.25 26.68 -2.09
C THR A 420 -0.44 26.75 -3.40
N THR A 421 0.69 26.03 -3.45
CA THR A 421 1.55 25.90 -4.62
C THR A 421 1.98 24.44 -4.78
N THR A 422 2.51 24.07 -5.95
CA THR A 422 3.01 22.71 -6.23
C THR A 422 4.13 22.28 -5.26
N ASP A 423 5.02 23.19 -4.89
CA ASP A 423 6.12 22.89 -3.96
C ASP A 423 5.67 22.91 -2.48
N GLY A 424 4.50 23.51 -2.16
CA GLY A 424 4.04 23.70 -0.79
C GLY A 424 5.05 24.51 0.03
N GLY A 425 5.27 24.11 1.29
CA GLY A 425 6.25 24.75 2.20
C GLY A 425 7.65 24.15 2.17
N HIS A 426 7.91 23.13 1.33
CA HIS A 426 9.21 22.48 1.27
C HIS A 426 10.33 23.40 0.84
N GLU A 427 11.45 23.38 1.56
CA GLU A 427 12.66 24.06 1.14
C GLU A 427 13.32 23.29 -0.03
N LYS A 428 13.69 24.02 -1.10
CA LYS A 428 14.45 23.41 -2.21
C LYS A 428 15.88 23.17 -1.77
N VAL A 429 16.24 21.92 -1.56
CA VAL A 429 17.60 21.48 -1.21
C VAL A 429 18.29 21.02 -2.50
N GLY A 430 19.56 21.41 -2.68
CA GLY A 430 20.33 20.95 -3.83
C GLY A 430 20.78 19.50 -3.64
N PHE A 431 20.59 18.65 -4.65
CA PHE A 431 20.92 17.22 -4.68
C PHE A 431 22.26 16.84 -4.02
N PHE A 432 23.33 17.57 -4.37
CA PHE A 432 24.66 17.26 -3.82
C PHE A 432 24.82 17.56 -2.32
N THR A 433 24.03 18.44 -1.75
CA THR A 433 24.09 18.77 -0.33
C THR A 433 23.43 17.69 0.50
N SER A 434 22.26 17.21 0.10
CA SER A 434 21.51 16.16 0.80
C SER A 434 22.23 14.81 0.74
N VAL A 435 22.74 14.42 -0.42
CA VAL A 435 23.49 13.16 -0.59
C VAL A 435 24.76 13.17 0.25
N LYS A 436 25.52 14.27 0.25
CA LYS A 436 26.71 14.41 1.08
C LYS A 436 26.37 14.28 2.57
N ASP A 437 25.34 14.95 3.03
CA ASP A 437 24.86 14.89 4.41
C ASP A 437 24.34 13.49 4.75
N GLY A 438 23.64 12.81 3.81
CA GLY A 438 23.20 11.43 3.93
C GLY A 438 24.37 10.46 4.09
N VAL A 439 25.38 10.54 3.23
CA VAL A 439 26.58 9.69 3.31
C VAL A 439 27.35 9.92 4.63
N VAL A 440 27.47 11.15 5.10
CA VAL A 440 28.12 11.45 6.38
C VAL A 440 27.33 10.86 7.55
N ARG A 441 26.00 10.95 7.52
CA ARG A 441 25.14 10.35 8.56
C ARG A 441 25.15 8.83 8.52
N PHE A 442 25.13 8.23 7.31
CA PHE A 442 25.27 6.80 7.09
C PHE A 442 26.57 6.26 7.67
N LEU A 443 27.70 6.89 7.35
CA LEU A 443 29.00 6.51 7.93
C LEU A 443 29.03 6.70 9.46
N GLY A 444 28.36 7.73 9.97
CA GLY A 444 28.21 7.94 11.41
C GLY A 444 27.36 6.88 12.08
N ALA A 445 26.26 6.44 11.45
CA ALA A 445 25.40 5.37 11.95
C ALA A 445 26.13 4.02 11.94
N ILE A 446 26.81 3.67 10.84
CA ILE A 446 27.69 2.49 10.76
C ILE A 446 28.74 2.53 11.88
N TYR A 447 29.42 3.66 12.06
CA TYR A 447 30.39 3.80 13.13
C TYR A 447 29.78 3.57 14.52
N THR A 448 28.56 4.08 14.76
CA THR A 448 27.84 3.90 16.03
C THR A 448 27.44 2.43 16.23
N ILE A 449 26.94 1.78 15.18
CA ILE A 449 26.56 0.35 15.20
C ILE A 449 27.79 -0.51 15.52
N PHE A 450 28.89 -0.33 14.78
CA PHE A 450 30.13 -1.09 15.00
C PHE A 450 30.79 -0.84 16.36
N ASN A 451 30.56 0.31 16.99
CA ASN A 451 31.05 0.55 18.35
C ASN A 451 30.13 0.01 19.45
N ASN A 452 28.86 -0.24 19.16
CA ASN A 452 27.92 -0.80 20.11
C ASN A 452 27.77 -2.33 20.00
N PHE A 453 28.13 -2.93 18.87
CA PHE A 453 28.06 -4.36 18.59
C PHE A 453 29.45 -4.90 18.21
N ASN A 454 29.83 -6.01 18.83
CA ASN A 454 31.18 -6.57 18.63
C ASN A 454 31.31 -7.40 17.34
N SER A 455 30.20 -7.76 16.70
CA SER A 455 30.18 -8.51 15.43
C SER A 455 28.83 -8.40 14.73
N TYR A 456 28.80 -8.80 13.44
CA TYR A 456 27.56 -8.95 12.66
C TYR A 456 26.59 -9.99 13.25
N ASP A 457 27.16 -11.06 13.82
CA ASP A 457 26.37 -12.09 14.50
C ASP A 457 25.68 -11.54 15.76
N ASP A 458 26.30 -10.59 16.44
CA ASP A 458 25.77 -9.87 17.59
C ASP A 458 24.55 -9.01 17.18
N LEU A 459 24.58 -8.40 15.99
CA LEU A 459 23.44 -7.69 15.40
C LEU A 459 22.24 -8.63 15.15
N LYS A 460 22.49 -9.81 14.55
CA LYS A 460 21.44 -10.81 14.29
C LYS A 460 20.84 -11.40 15.57
N GLU A 461 21.66 -11.64 16.59
CA GLU A 461 21.19 -12.13 17.89
C GLU A 461 20.28 -11.14 18.62
N HIS A 462 20.40 -9.83 18.30
CA HIS A 462 19.52 -8.78 18.82
C HIS A 462 18.32 -8.46 17.92
N GLY A 463 18.04 -9.31 16.93
CA GLY A 463 16.83 -9.22 16.11
C GLY A 463 16.93 -8.27 14.89
N TYR A 464 18.13 -7.78 14.56
CA TYR A 464 18.32 -6.93 13.37
C TYR A 464 18.45 -7.80 12.11
N ASP A 465 17.42 -7.77 11.30
CA ASP A 465 17.32 -8.59 10.06
C ASP A 465 17.90 -7.87 8.84
N VAL A 466 18.90 -7.01 9.06
CA VAL A 466 19.58 -6.25 8.02
C VAL A 466 20.81 -7.01 7.55
N GLU A 467 20.88 -7.36 6.28
CA GLU A 467 22.07 -7.99 5.69
C GLU A 467 23.06 -6.91 5.18
N LEU A 468 24.36 -7.07 5.49
CA LEU A 468 25.38 -6.14 4.96
C LEU A 468 25.41 -6.09 3.44
N SER A 469 25.03 -7.17 2.75
CA SER A 469 24.82 -7.23 1.32
C SER A 469 23.76 -6.25 0.81
N ASP A 470 22.78 -5.90 1.63
CA ASP A 470 21.71 -4.97 1.28
C ASP A 470 22.24 -3.52 1.18
N PHE A 471 23.37 -3.22 1.83
CA PHE A 471 24.01 -1.90 1.83
C PHE A 471 25.16 -1.75 0.83
N PHE A 472 25.78 -2.84 0.45
CA PHE A 472 26.99 -2.82 -0.37
C PHE A 472 26.85 -3.56 -1.71
N GLY A 473 25.64 -4.04 -2.01
CA GLY A 473 25.06 -4.63 -3.23
C GLY A 473 25.96 -5.23 -4.25
#